data_2b04e52a58b82460e1f80f15c996ef99
#
_entry.id   2b04e52a58b82460e1f80f15c996ef99
#
_cell.length_a   1.000
_cell.length_b   1.000
_cell.length_c   1.000
_cell.angle_alpha   90.00
_cell.angle_beta   90.00
_cell.angle_gamma   90.00
#
_symmetry.space_group_name_H-M   'P 1'
#
loop_
_entity.id
_entity.type
_entity.pdbx_description
1 polymer ?
#
loop_
_entity_poly.entity_id
_entity_poly.type
_entity_poly.pdbx_seq_one_letter_code
_entity_poly.pdbx_strand_id
1 'polypeptide(L)'
;ELLSSVRAISYASGSKFPSGGLCTAGYCVGNEMTISLLSKIEKHLLLCDNEATAEQYKILANQLPSMNNRIDEAYQNTRDFVNFISKTLPGAKINFVTDDLASLSFKPSVFSLDLPTKGVTDEEREIYKRKLNLRLINLMISQIPNESKFCVSYGQLKGSYWTIPATSTQGTTKEGDKDYIVRVSIAPSINIELHKKVFMEFVTEI
;
A
#
# COMPACT_ATOMS: atom_id res chain seq x y z
N GLU A 1 -14.32 -22.19 -8.46
CA GLU A 1 -15.47 -23.05 -8.05
C GLU A 1 -16.57 -22.27 -7.30
N LEU A 2 -16.25 -21.41 -6.30
CA LEU A 2 -17.25 -20.66 -5.52
C LEU A 2 -18.19 -19.77 -6.35
N LEU A 3 -17.77 -19.31 -7.53
CA LEU A 3 -18.53 -18.42 -8.40
C LEU A 3 -19.03 -19.10 -9.69
N SER A 4 -18.90 -20.42 -9.81
CA SER A 4 -19.28 -21.14 -11.03
C SER A 4 -20.80 -21.12 -11.33
N SER A 5 -21.61 -20.97 -10.29
CA SER A 5 -23.09 -20.96 -10.41
C SER A 5 -23.71 -19.57 -10.57
N VAL A 6 -22.91 -18.51 -10.53
CA VAL A 6 -23.36 -17.11 -10.64
C VAL A 6 -22.63 -16.39 -11.75
N ARG A 7 -23.28 -15.39 -12.36
CA ARG A 7 -22.60 -14.49 -13.29
C ARG A 7 -21.63 -13.60 -12.52
N ALA A 8 -20.34 -13.82 -12.72
CA ALA A 8 -19.30 -13.09 -11.99
C ALA A 8 -18.21 -12.56 -12.94
N ILE A 9 -17.87 -11.29 -12.78
CA ILE A 9 -16.69 -10.65 -13.36
C ILE A 9 -15.86 -10.08 -12.23
N SER A 10 -14.59 -10.44 -12.21
CA SER A 10 -13.57 -9.80 -11.37
C SER A 10 -12.76 -8.85 -12.23
N TYR A 11 -12.45 -7.67 -11.70
CA TYR A 11 -11.54 -6.73 -12.34
C TYR A 11 -10.51 -6.24 -11.35
N ALA A 12 -9.32 -5.93 -11.84
CA ALA A 12 -8.24 -5.43 -11.00
C ALA A 12 -7.39 -4.41 -11.75
N SER A 13 -6.84 -3.48 -10.98
CA SER A 13 -5.78 -2.60 -11.48
C SER A 13 -4.51 -3.41 -11.69
N GLY A 14 -4.02 -3.43 -12.93
CA GLY A 14 -2.73 -4.03 -13.26
C GLY A 14 -1.52 -3.20 -12.83
N SER A 15 -1.72 -1.93 -12.44
CA SER A 15 -0.63 -0.99 -12.12
C SER A 15 0.04 -1.21 -10.75
N LYS A 16 -0.42 -2.18 -9.97
CA LYS A 16 0.13 -2.54 -8.65
C LYS A 16 0.87 -3.88 -8.74
N PHE A 17 0.56 -4.82 -7.86
CA PHE A 17 1.18 -6.15 -7.84
C PHE A 17 1.12 -6.91 -9.16
N PRO A 18 0.05 -6.83 -9.98
CA PRO A 18 0.03 -7.57 -11.23
C PRO A 18 1.16 -7.22 -12.19
N SER A 19 1.49 -5.93 -12.35
CA SER A 19 2.61 -5.51 -13.19
C SER A 19 3.92 -5.28 -12.43
N GLY A 20 3.93 -5.44 -11.11
CA GLY A 20 5.06 -5.02 -10.27
C GLY A 20 5.31 -3.50 -10.28
N GLY A 21 4.30 -2.71 -10.65
CA GLY A 21 4.42 -1.24 -10.77
C GLY A 21 5.09 -0.76 -12.06
N LEU A 22 5.28 -1.64 -13.05
CA LEU A 22 6.02 -1.34 -14.27
C LEU A 22 5.15 -0.75 -15.38
N CYS A 23 3.83 -0.90 -15.32
CA CYS A 23 2.91 -0.28 -16.28
C CYS A 23 1.58 0.10 -15.66
N THR A 24 0.88 1.01 -16.32
CA THR A 24 -0.52 1.34 -16.01
C THR A 24 -1.43 0.53 -16.93
N ALA A 25 -2.14 -0.44 -16.36
CA ALA A 25 -3.10 -1.28 -17.08
C ALA A 25 -4.16 -1.80 -16.11
N GLY A 26 -5.15 -2.50 -16.63
CA GLY A 26 -6.13 -3.23 -15.86
C GLY A 26 -6.52 -4.52 -16.59
N TYR A 27 -7.20 -5.42 -15.90
CA TYR A 27 -7.75 -6.60 -16.52
C TYR A 27 -9.07 -7.01 -15.87
N CYS A 28 -9.89 -7.70 -16.67
CA CYS A 28 -11.12 -8.33 -16.24
C CYS A 28 -11.03 -9.84 -16.48
N VAL A 29 -11.57 -10.62 -15.55
CA VAL A 29 -11.73 -12.06 -15.68
C VAL A 29 -13.19 -12.41 -15.40
N GLY A 30 -13.82 -13.12 -16.31
CA GLY A 30 -15.19 -13.61 -16.13
C GLY A 30 -15.25 -15.11 -16.24
N ASN A 31 -16.32 -15.69 -15.71
CA ASN A 31 -16.63 -17.10 -15.88
C ASN A 31 -17.41 -17.34 -17.19
N GLU A 32 -17.64 -18.60 -17.54
CA GLU A 32 -18.35 -19.01 -18.78
C GLU A 32 -19.71 -18.31 -18.94
N MET A 33 -20.43 -18.06 -17.84
CA MET A 33 -21.73 -17.38 -17.87
C MET A 33 -21.65 -15.89 -18.26
N THR A 34 -20.45 -15.32 -18.32
CA THR A 34 -20.20 -13.90 -18.60
C THR A 34 -19.50 -13.65 -19.94
N ILE A 35 -19.28 -14.67 -20.76
CA ILE A 35 -18.59 -14.55 -22.07
C ILE A 35 -19.22 -13.46 -22.94
N SER A 36 -20.55 -13.42 -23.05
CA SER A 36 -21.25 -12.39 -23.84
C SER A 36 -21.02 -10.98 -23.32
N LEU A 37 -20.86 -10.82 -22.00
CA LEU A 37 -20.58 -9.53 -21.38
C LEU A 37 -19.13 -9.12 -21.59
N LEU A 38 -18.19 -10.06 -21.46
CA LEU A 38 -16.77 -9.81 -21.75
C LEU A 38 -16.57 -9.36 -23.21
N SER A 39 -17.24 -10.03 -24.17
CA SER A 39 -17.20 -9.62 -25.58
C SER A 39 -17.76 -8.21 -25.82
N LYS A 40 -18.76 -7.77 -25.04
CA LYS A 40 -19.26 -6.39 -25.11
C LYS A 40 -18.25 -5.39 -24.52
N ILE A 41 -17.59 -5.76 -23.41
CA ILE A 41 -16.53 -4.94 -22.81
C ILE A 41 -15.38 -4.76 -23.80
N GLU A 42 -14.93 -5.85 -24.43
CA GLU A 42 -13.86 -5.83 -25.43
C GLU A 42 -14.20 -4.90 -26.60
N LYS A 43 -15.39 -5.04 -27.19
CA LYS A 43 -15.85 -4.16 -28.26
C LYS A 43 -15.90 -2.68 -27.81
N HIS A 44 -16.29 -2.44 -26.56
CA HIS A 44 -16.36 -1.08 -26.04
C HIS A 44 -14.97 -0.48 -25.83
N LEU A 45 -14.01 -1.27 -25.34
CA LEU A 45 -12.61 -0.85 -25.20
C LEU A 45 -12.02 -0.48 -26.56
N LEU A 46 -12.24 -1.32 -27.60
CA LEU A 46 -11.85 -1.03 -28.98
C LEU A 46 -12.43 0.30 -29.51
N LEU A 47 -13.73 0.52 -29.31
CA LEU A 47 -14.40 1.74 -29.74
C LEU A 47 -13.90 3.01 -29.03
N CYS A 48 -13.45 2.88 -27.80
CA CYS A 48 -12.97 3.99 -26.98
C CYS A 48 -11.44 4.18 -27.03
N ASP A 49 -10.72 3.37 -27.77
CA ASP A 49 -9.25 3.36 -27.82
C ASP A 49 -8.61 3.22 -26.43
N ASN A 50 -9.22 2.36 -25.61
CA ASN A 50 -8.84 2.12 -24.20
C ASN A 50 -8.23 0.74 -23.96
N GLU A 51 -7.79 0.07 -25.00
CA GLU A 51 -7.14 -1.23 -24.90
C GLU A 51 -5.72 -1.09 -24.35
N ALA A 52 -5.26 -2.15 -23.68
CA ALA A 52 -3.87 -2.22 -23.30
C ALA A 52 -2.98 -2.35 -24.56
N THR A 53 -1.87 -1.63 -24.56
CA THR A 53 -0.86 -1.75 -25.63
C THR A 53 -0.15 -3.11 -25.57
N ALA A 54 0.48 -3.50 -26.68
CA ALA A 54 1.26 -4.73 -26.76
C ALA A 54 2.35 -4.80 -25.67
N GLU A 55 2.98 -3.67 -25.34
CA GLU A 55 4.00 -3.60 -24.30
C GLU A 55 3.40 -3.79 -22.91
N GLN A 56 2.23 -3.23 -22.62
CA GLN A 56 1.52 -3.44 -21.36
C GLN A 56 1.11 -4.91 -21.20
N TYR A 57 0.62 -5.55 -22.27
CA TYR A 57 0.35 -7.00 -22.29
C TYR A 57 1.60 -7.81 -21.95
N LYS A 58 2.72 -7.52 -22.58
CA LYS A 58 3.99 -8.20 -22.34
C LYS A 58 4.45 -8.05 -20.89
N ILE A 59 4.37 -6.85 -20.32
CA ILE A 59 4.72 -6.60 -18.92
C ILE A 59 3.80 -7.42 -17.99
N LEU A 60 2.49 -7.36 -18.19
CA LEU A 60 1.54 -8.14 -17.38
C LEU A 60 1.79 -9.65 -17.48
N ALA A 61 1.95 -10.17 -18.70
CA ALA A 61 2.23 -11.59 -18.92
C ALA A 61 3.51 -12.06 -18.21
N ASN A 62 4.54 -11.23 -18.19
CA ASN A 62 5.81 -11.55 -17.52
C ASN A 62 5.72 -11.43 -15.99
N GLN A 63 4.89 -10.52 -15.46
CA GLN A 63 4.85 -10.21 -14.03
C GLN A 63 3.78 -10.99 -13.26
N LEU A 64 2.65 -11.31 -13.88
CA LEU A 64 1.54 -12.01 -13.23
C LEU A 64 1.96 -13.34 -12.56
N PRO A 65 2.79 -14.20 -13.16
CA PRO A 65 3.17 -15.47 -12.54
C PRO A 65 3.85 -15.34 -11.17
N SER A 66 4.59 -14.25 -10.95
CA SER A 66 5.29 -14.00 -9.68
C SER A 66 4.48 -13.13 -8.69
N MET A 67 3.26 -12.75 -9.03
CA MET A 67 2.46 -11.80 -8.25
C MET A 67 2.26 -12.25 -6.80
N ASN A 68 1.88 -13.50 -6.57
CA ASN A 68 1.62 -14.02 -5.24
C ASN A 68 2.88 -14.01 -4.37
N ASN A 69 4.03 -14.40 -4.93
CA ASN A 69 5.30 -14.35 -4.21
C ASN A 69 5.67 -12.93 -3.81
N ARG A 70 5.42 -11.94 -4.69
CA ARG A 70 5.67 -10.52 -4.38
C ARG A 70 4.70 -9.97 -3.32
N ILE A 71 3.46 -10.43 -3.31
CA ILE A 71 2.50 -10.10 -2.24
C ILE A 71 3.00 -10.65 -0.89
N ASP A 72 3.41 -11.91 -0.86
CA ASP A 72 3.91 -12.55 0.35
C ASP A 72 5.17 -11.86 0.86
N GLU A 73 6.13 -11.56 -0.01
CA GLU A 73 7.36 -10.86 0.34
C GLU A 73 7.07 -9.45 0.90
N ALA A 74 6.23 -8.67 0.23
CA ALA A 74 5.83 -7.34 0.70
C ALA A 74 5.12 -7.41 2.05
N TYR A 75 4.27 -8.40 2.26
CA TYR A 75 3.61 -8.63 3.55
C TYR A 75 4.62 -8.96 4.66
N GLN A 76 5.57 -9.87 4.41
CA GLN A 76 6.59 -10.23 5.40
C GLN A 76 7.46 -9.03 5.78
N ASN A 77 7.94 -8.27 4.79
CA ASN A 77 8.68 -7.04 5.03
C ASN A 77 7.86 -6.03 5.85
N THR A 78 6.57 -5.88 5.53
CA THR A 78 5.67 -4.98 6.27
C THR A 78 5.50 -5.44 7.71
N ARG A 79 5.23 -6.73 7.92
CA ARG A 79 5.05 -7.32 9.25
C ARG A 79 6.32 -7.18 10.10
N ASP A 80 7.48 -7.43 9.51
CA ASP A 80 8.76 -7.27 10.19
C ASP A 80 8.99 -5.82 10.61
N PHE A 81 8.69 -4.86 9.74
CA PHE A 81 8.82 -3.44 10.05
C PHE A 81 7.81 -2.99 11.11
N VAL A 82 6.56 -3.42 11.03
CA VAL A 82 5.53 -3.14 12.05
C VAL A 82 5.94 -3.68 13.41
N ASN A 83 6.44 -4.90 13.48
CA ASN A 83 6.92 -5.50 14.73
C ASN A 83 8.13 -4.74 15.30
N PHE A 84 9.02 -4.28 14.44
CA PHE A 84 10.15 -3.45 14.84
C PHE A 84 9.68 -2.10 15.43
N ILE A 85 8.78 -1.39 14.73
CA ILE A 85 8.22 -0.10 15.17
C ILE A 85 7.53 -0.26 16.53
N SER A 86 6.70 -1.30 16.69
CA SER A 86 5.97 -1.57 17.94
C SER A 86 6.90 -1.74 19.16
N LYS A 87 8.07 -2.35 18.96
CA LYS A 87 9.08 -2.54 20.01
C LYS A 87 9.89 -1.26 20.27
N THR A 88 10.18 -0.52 19.23
CA THR A 88 11.08 0.65 19.29
C THR A 88 10.36 1.91 19.75
N LEU A 89 9.09 2.06 19.40
CA LEU A 89 8.24 3.20 19.78
C LEU A 89 6.88 2.71 20.33
N PRO A 90 6.83 2.18 21.57
CA PRO A 90 5.61 1.61 22.14
C PRO A 90 4.43 2.60 22.27
N GLY A 91 4.71 3.90 22.27
CA GLY A 91 3.68 4.96 22.30
C GLY A 91 2.99 5.24 20.96
N ALA A 92 3.48 4.67 19.87
CA ALA A 92 2.82 4.79 18.57
C ALA A 92 1.67 3.78 18.43
N LYS A 93 0.60 4.21 17.77
CA LYS A 93 -0.50 3.29 17.39
C LYS A 93 -0.31 2.85 15.95
N ILE A 94 -0.39 1.55 15.71
CA ILE A 94 -0.23 0.96 14.39
C ILE A 94 -1.52 0.25 14.01
N ASN A 95 -2.07 0.63 12.85
CA ASN A 95 -3.19 -0.09 12.25
C ASN A 95 -2.64 -0.97 11.13
N PHE A 96 -2.59 -2.25 11.41
CA PHE A 96 -2.16 -3.30 10.50
C PHE A 96 -3.06 -4.52 10.66
N VAL A 97 -3.00 -5.44 9.72
CA VAL A 97 -3.78 -6.68 9.74
C VAL A 97 -3.45 -7.52 10.97
N THR A 98 -4.47 -8.14 11.56
CA THR A 98 -4.29 -9.13 12.62
C THR A 98 -3.80 -10.48 12.08
N ASP A 99 -3.16 -11.27 12.91
CA ASP A 99 -2.66 -12.60 12.50
C ASP A 99 -3.79 -13.53 12.04
N ASP A 100 -4.97 -13.43 12.63
CA ASP A 100 -6.15 -14.22 12.21
C ASP A 100 -6.57 -13.90 10.78
N LEU A 101 -6.66 -12.62 10.42
CA LEU A 101 -7.00 -12.21 9.06
C LEU A 101 -5.88 -12.56 8.06
N ALA A 102 -4.62 -12.45 8.48
CA ALA A 102 -3.49 -12.83 7.64
C ALA A 102 -3.48 -14.34 7.36
N SER A 103 -3.89 -15.18 8.32
CA SER A 103 -4.04 -16.63 8.13
C SER A 103 -5.10 -16.98 7.10
N LEU A 104 -6.11 -16.11 6.90
CA LEU A 104 -7.12 -16.19 5.85
C LEU A 104 -6.66 -15.61 4.50
N SER A 105 -5.36 -15.43 4.31
CA SER A 105 -4.74 -14.88 3.09
C SER A 105 -4.97 -13.38 2.87
N PHE A 106 -5.42 -12.62 3.87
CA PHE A 106 -5.47 -11.17 3.80
C PHE A 106 -4.11 -10.58 4.17
N LYS A 107 -3.26 -10.36 3.18
CA LYS A 107 -1.84 -9.99 3.31
C LYS A 107 -1.55 -8.59 2.76
N PRO A 108 -1.91 -7.50 3.45
CA PRO A 108 -1.63 -6.13 2.98
C PRO A 108 -0.16 -5.78 3.13
N SER A 109 0.34 -4.93 2.22
CA SER A 109 1.65 -4.30 2.32
C SER A 109 1.59 -2.86 2.82
N VAL A 110 0.47 -2.49 3.44
CA VAL A 110 0.19 -1.12 3.90
C VAL A 110 -0.21 -1.14 5.35
N PHE A 111 0.30 -0.19 6.12
CA PHE A 111 -0.14 0.09 7.48
C PHE A 111 -0.23 1.59 7.71
N SER A 112 -0.97 1.98 8.74
CA SER A 112 -1.04 3.35 9.23
C SER A 112 -0.32 3.46 10.56
N LEU A 113 0.51 4.50 10.68
CA LEU A 113 1.28 4.80 11.88
C LEU A 113 0.81 6.13 12.46
N ASP A 114 0.23 6.07 13.64
CA ASP A 114 -0.18 7.21 14.44
C ASP A 114 0.91 7.49 15.48
N LEU A 115 1.70 8.54 15.25
CA LEU A 115 2.83 8.91 16.09
C LEU A 115 2.36 9.58 17.40
N PRO A 116 3.13 9.48 18.48
CA PRO A 116 2.83 10.16 19.74
C PRO A 116 2.68 11.68 19.54
N THR A 117 1.82 12.31 20.34
CA THR A 117 1.59 13.75 20.28
C THR A 117 1.96 14.43 21.59
N LYS A 118 2.31 15.71 21.50
CA LYS A 118 2.58 16.61 22.62
C LYS A 118 1.79 17.91 22.40
N GLY A 119 1.29 18.51 23.47
CA GLY A 119 0.58 19.79 23.43
C GLY A 119 -0.59 19.80 24.44
N VAL A 120 -1.01 20.98 24.84
CA VAL A 120 -2.12 21.21 25.75
C VAL A 120 -3.45 21.29 24.99
N THR A 121 -3.45 22.04 23.88
CA THR A 121 -4.59 22.20 23.00
C THR A 121 -4.59 21.18 21.84
N ASP A 122 -5.74 20.95 21.23
CA ASP A 122 -5.87 20.07 20.05
C ASP A 122 -5.07 20.63 18.85
N GLU A 123 -5.04 21.95 18.69
CA GLU A 123 -4.26 22.62 17.65
C GLU A 123 -2.74 22.40 17.84
N GLU A 124 -2.23 22.53 19.06
CA GLU A 124 -0.82 22.26 19.37
C GLU A 124 -0.47 20.79 19.09
N ARG A 125 -1.34 19.87 19.46
CA ARG A 125 -1.17 18.42 19.20
C ARG A 125 -1.14 18.11 17.71
N GLU A 126 -2.06 18.71 16.94
CA GLU A 126 -2.09 18.56 15.49
C GLU A 126 -0.82 19.09 14.84
N ILE A 127 -0.39 20.31 15.19
CA ILE A 127 0.84 20.90 14.67
C ILE A 127 2.05 20.03 15.00
N TYR A 128 2.14 19.52 16.22
CA TYR A 128 3.23 18.65 16.64
C TYR A 128 3.26 17.35 15.83
N LYS A 129 2.12 16.67 15.71
CA LYS A 129 1.99 15.43 14.89
C LYS A 129 2.38 15.64 13.44
N ARG A 130 1.90 16.73 12.83
CA ARG A 130 2.26 17.06 11.43
C ARG A 130 3.76 17.21 11.25
N LYS A 131 4.43 17.90 12.20
CA LYS A 131 5.89 18.05 12.19
C LYS A 131 6.59 16.70 12.30
N LEU A 132 6.15 15.82 13.22
CA LEU A 132 6.73 14.48 13.36
C LEU A 132 6.54 13.63 12.10
N ASN A 133 5.32 13.63 11.54
CA ASN A 133 5.03 12.89 10.33
C ASN A 133 5.95 13.32 9.17
N LEU A 134 6.06 14.63 8.97
CA LEU A 134 6.94 15.17 7.92
C LEU A 134 8.42 14.90 8.23
N ARG A 135 8.84 14.91 9.49
CA ARG A 135 10.21 14.58 9.86
C ARG A 135 10.56 13.15 9.52
N LEU A 136 9.70 12.18 9.90
CA LEU A 136 9.88 10.76 9.55
C LEU A 136 9.95 10.57 8.04
N ILE A 137 9.00 11.16 7.31
CA ILE A 137 8.93 11.05 5.85
C ILE A 137 10.22 11.61 5.23
N ASN A 138 10.65 12.80 5.64
CA ASN A 138 11.85 13.46 5.12
C ASN A 138 13.11 12.63 5.38
N LEU A 139 13.27 12.03 6.56
CA LEU A 139 14.38 11.13 6.87
C LEU A 139 14.37 9.92 5.90
N MET A 140 13.23 9.27 5.76
CA MET A 140 13.11 8.12 4.86
C MET A 140 13.49 8.45 3.42
N ILE A 141 12.97 9.54 2.86
CA ILE A 141 13.26 9.89 1.45
C ILE A 141 14.65 10.48 1.23
N SER A 142 15.24 11.15 2.23
CA SER A 142 16.57 11.75 2.09
C SER A 142 17.70 10.75 2.32
N GLN A 143 17.55 9.84 3.27
CA GLN A 143 18.60 8.90 3.61
C GLN A 143 18.59 7.61 2.78
N ILE A 144 17.40 7.16 2.36
CA ILE A 144 17.25 5.94 1.57
C ILE A 144 16.43 6.19 0.27
N PRO A 145 16.86 7.13 -0.60
CA PRO A 145 16.10 7.55 -1.78
C PRO A 145 15.91 6.42 -2.82
N ASN A 146 16.76 5.39 -2.77
CA ASN A 146 16.61 4.22 -3.64
C ASN A 146 15.58 3.23 -3.12
N GLU A 147 15.31 3.23 -1.81
CA GLU A 147 14.39 2.32 -1.14
C GLU A 147 13.02 2.95 -0.82
N SER A 148 12.93 4.28 -0.78
CA SER A 148 11.72 4.99 -0.39
C SER A 148 11.38 6.18 -1.27
N LYS A 149 10.09 6.58 -1.25
CA LYS A 149 9.59 7.76 -1.96
C LYS A 149 8.42 8.41 -1.21
N PHE A 150 8.26 9.72 -1.43
CA PHE A 150 7.06 10.44 -1.02
C PHE A 150 5.96 10.22 -2.05
N CYS A 151 4.97 9.40 -1.74
CA CYS A 151 3.94 9.04 -2.69
C CYS A 151 2.68 8.54 -2.00
N VAL A 152 1.52 8.98 -2.48
CA VAL A 152 0.21 8.50 -2.03
C VAL A 152 -0.10 7.09 -2.54
N SER A 153 0.53 6.66 -3.61
CA SER A 153 0.31 5.35 -4.22
C SER A 153 1.01 4.24 -3.42
N TYR A 154 0.49 3.02 -3.54
CA TYR A 154 1.12 1.83 -2.96
C TYR A 154 2.51 1.61 -3.55
N GLY A 155 3.48 1.34 -2.70
CA GLY A 155 4.85 1.05 -3.12
C GLY A 155 4.96 -0.35 -3.72
N GLN A 156 5.39 -0.43 -4.99
CA GLN A 156 5.69 -1.69 -5.65
C GLN A 156 7.19 -1.82 -5.95
N LEU A 157 7.83 -0.69 -6.23
CA LEU A 157 9.27 -0.60 -6.54
C LEU A 157 10.07 -0.03 -5.37
N LYS A 158 9.43 0.82 -4.57
CA LYS A 158 10.03 1.46 -3.38
C LYS A 158 8.97 1.56 -2.29
N GLY A 159 9.39 1.63 -1.05
CA GLY A 159 8.52 1.98 0.07
C GLY A 159 7.91 3.37 -0.14
N SER A 160 6.62 3.51 0.12
CA SER A 160 5.91 4.79 -0.03
C SER A 160 5.50 5.31 1.33
N TYR A 161 5.81 6.58 1.59
CA TYR A 161 5.49 7.28 2.83
C TYR A 161 4.65 8.51 2.51
N TRP A 162 3.53 8.67 3.19
CA TRP A 162 2.62 9.78 2.98
C TRP A 162 1.91 10.17 4.27
N THR A 163 1.74 11.46 4.53
CA THR A 163 0.91 11.93 5.64
C THR A 163 -0.51 12.20 5.16
N ILE A 164 -1.49 11.71 5.90
CA ILE A 164 -2.92 11.84 5.59
C ILE A 164 -3.72 12.17 6.85
N PRO A 165 -4.86 12.87 6.75
CA PRO A 165 -5.82 12.95 7.85
C PRO A 165 -6.31 11.55 8.25
N ALA A 166 -6.47 11.30 9.53
CA ALA A 166 -6.95 10.02 10.04
C ALA A 166 -8.37 9.69 9.55
N THR A 167 -9.16 10.71 9.25
CA THR A 167 -10.52 10.60 8.67
C THR A 167 -10.54 10.31 7.16
N SER A 168 -9.38 10.31 6.50
CA SER A 168 -9.29 9.98 5.08
C SER A 168 -9.71 8.53 4.83
N THR A 169 -10.37 8.27 3.69
CA THR A 169 -10.69 6.90 3.22
C THR A 169 -9.44 6.03 3.02
N GLN A 170 -8.26 6.63 3.00
CA GLN A 170 -6.97 5.96 2.90
C GLN A 170 -6.23 5.85 4.23
N GLY A 171 -6.84 6.34 5.32
CA GLY A 171 -6.36 6.26 6.68
C GLY A 171 -7.24 5.36 7.54
N THR A 172 -7.14 5.49 8.85
CA THR A 172 -8.06 4.86 9.79
C THR A 172 -9.37 5.63 9.83
N THR A 173 -10.48 4.92 9.78
CA THR A 173 -11.83 5.47 9.76
C THR A 173 -12.36 5.76 11.17
N LYS A 174 -11.65 6.54 11.98
CA LYS A 174 -12.24 7.06 13.20
C LYS A 174 -12.93 8.39 12.86
N GLU A 175 -14.25 8.35 12.75
CA GLU A 175 -15.08 9.56 12.65
C GLU A 175 -14.79 10.46 13.85
N GLY A 176 -14.48 11.71 13.58
CA GLY A 176 -14.22 12.73 14.60
C GLY A 176 -12.76 12.97 14.96
N ASP A 177 -11.84 12.12 14.54
CA ASP A 177 -10.41 12.28 14.81
C ASP A 177 -9.75 13.03 13.65
N LYS A 178 -9.41 14.29 13.84
CA LYS A 178 -8.71 15.13 12.83
C LYS A 178 -7.21 14.90 12.79
N ASP A 179 -6.72 13.93 13.53
CA ASP A 179 -5.30 13.64 13.64
C ASP A 179 -4.68 13.19 12.32
N TYR A 180 -3.47 13.68 12.05
CA TYR A 180 -2.68 13.25 10.91
C TYR A 180 -1.89 12.00 11.26
N ILE A 181 -1.90 11.03 10.37
CA ILE A 181 -1.15 9.77 10.46
C ILE A 181 -0.18 9.62 9.30
N VAL A 182 0.84 8.78 9.46
CA VAL A 182 1.70 8.36 8.35
C VAL A 182 1.15 7.06 7.78
N ARG A 183 0.81 7.07 6.51
CA ARG A 183 0.54 5.85 5.76
C ARG A 183 1.83 5.35 5.13
N VAL A 184 2.18 4.12 5.42
CA VAL A 184 3.37 3.44 4.90
C VAL A 184 2.94 2.28 4.03
N SER A 185 3.53 2.16 2.85
CA SER A 185 3.39 1.00 1.98
C SER A 185 4.78 0.44 1.67
N ILE A 186 4.98 -0.83 1.95
CA ILE A 186 6.25 -1.52 1.80
C ILE A 186 6.27 -2.31 0.48
N ALA A 187 7.36 -2.17 -0.27
CA ALA A 187 7.57 -2.90 -1.51
C ALA A 187 8.16 -4.31 -1.24
N PRO A 188 7.99 -5.27 -2.17
CA PRO A 188 8.54 -6.61 -1.98
C PRO A 188 10.07 -6.60 -1.88
N SER A 189 10.77 -6.12 -2.88
CA SER A 189 12.23 -6.26 -3.03
C SER A 189 13.02 -5.10 -2.42
N ILE A 190 12.68 -4.67 -1.20
CA ILE A 190 13.39 -3.60 -0.50
C ILE A 190 14.31 -4.14 0.60
N ASN A 191 15.31 -3.35 0.96
CA ASN A 191 16.13 -3.62 2.13
C ASN A 191 15.49 -3.06 3.40
N ILE A 192 14.70 -3.89 4.08
CA ILE A 192 13.94 -3.47 5.27
C ILE A 192 14.85 -3.02 6.42
N GLU A 193 16.08 -3.49 6.51
CA GLU A 193 17.03 -3.09 7.55
C GLU A 193 17.45 -1.62 7.41
N LEU A 194 17.50 -1.10 6.19
CA LEU A 194 17.73 0.34 5.98
C LEU A 194 16.56 1.17 6.52
N HIS A 195 15.33 0.72 6.31
CA HIS A 195 14.14 1.38 6.86
C HIS A 195 14.14 1.36 8.40
N LYS A 196 14.50 0.22 9.01
CA LYS A 196 14.64 0.10 10.47
C LYS A 196 15.70 1.04 11.01
N LYS A 197 16.86 1.13 10.35
CA LYS A 197 17.94 2.04 10.75
C LYS A 197 17.49 3.50 10.75
N VAL A 198 16.84 3.95 9.68
CA VAL A 198 16.33 5.35 9.59
C VAL A 198 15.23 5.58 10.61
N PHE A 199 14.37 4.59 10.88
CA PHE A 199 13.35 4.72 11.92
C PHE A 199 13.97 4.84 13.32
N MET A 200 15.03 4.10 13.62
CA MET A 200 15.78 4.27 14.87
C MET A 200 16.34 5.67 15.06
N GLU A 201 16.94 6.23 14.01
CA GLU A 201 17.43 7.61 14.03
C GLU A 201 16.28 8.59 14.33
N PHE A 202 15.14 8.44 13.64
CA PHE A 202 13.96 9.24 13.94
C PHE A 202 13.53 9.15 15.40
N VAL A 203 13.52 7.95 16.00
CA VAL A 203 13.12 7.74 17.40
C VAL A 203 14.09 8.41 18.37
N THR A 204 15.37 8.50 18.05
CA THR A 204 16.34 9.19 18.91
C THR A 204 16.19 10.72 18.90
N GLU A 205 15.46 11.28 17.95
CA GLU A 205 15.21 12.73 17.82
C GLU A 205 13.94 13.20 18.53
N ILE A 206 13.04 12.32 18.97
CA ILE A 206 11.73 12.66 19.53
C ILE A 206 11.62 12.29 21.01
#